data_fc8cd7cd53b74d4d5d3b5aff70322905
#
_entry.id   fc8cd7cd53b74d4d5d3b5aff70322905
#
_cell.length_a   1.000
_cell.length_b   1.000
_cell.length_c   1.000
_cell.angle_alpha   90.00
_cell.angle_beta   90.00
_cell.angle_gamma   90.00
#
_symmetry.space_group_name_H-M   'P 1'
#
loop_
_entity.id
_entity.type
_entity.pdbx_description
1 polymer ?
#
loop_
_entity_poly.entity_id
_entity_poly.type
_entity_poly.pdbx_seq_one_letter_code
_entity_poly.pdbx_strand_id
1 'polypeptide(L)'
;NGRCLYAVGGVKLLSSRTYVPVRTLAKAFGASVTWDSASQKAIVTKGSGTISSGDQYYNSDDVYWLSRIINAESSGESMLGKIAVGDVILNRVASPDYPNTIHDVIFDTKYGVQFEPTVNGTIYQTPSSDSVIAAKLCLDGASVVGSCQYFFNPVTASSSWISQNCTYYCTIGNHDFYA
;
A
#
# COMPACT_ATOMS: atom_id res chain seq x y z
N ASN A 1 -4.99 -15.33 -10.93
CA ASN A 1 -5.92 -14.36 -11.45
C ASN A 1 -5.56 -12.88 -11.12
N GLY A 2 -4.35 -12.62 -10.61
CA GLY A 2 -3.79 -11.27 -10.40
C GLY A 2 -4.28 -10.49 -9.18
N ARG A 3 -5.14 -11.06 -8.32
CA ARG A 3 -5.51 -10.47 -7.05
C ARG A 3 -4.42 -10.71 -6.01
N CYS A 4 -3.99 -9.64 -5.32
CA CYS A 4 -3.10 -9.70 -4.16
C CYS A 4 -3.92 -9.56 -2.88
N LEU A 5 -3.49 -10.21 -1.79
CA LEU A 5 -4.15 -10.14 -0.49
C LEU A 5 -3.12 -9.75 0.56
N TYR A 6 -3.40 -8.69 1.28
CA TYR A 6 -2.60 -8.30 2.43
C TYR A 6 -3.00 -9.12 3.67
N ALA A 7 -2.03 -9.80 4.26
CA ALA A 7 -2.24 -10.61 5.46
C ALA A 7 -1.78 -9.83 6.70
N VAL A 8 -2.72 -9.24 7.43
CA VAL A 8 -2.43 -8.60 8.73
C VAL A 8 -1.81 -9.65 9.66
N GLY A 9 -0.64 -9.33 10.24
CA GLY A 9 0.14 -10.29 11.04
C GLY A 9 1.07 -11.19 10.23
N GLY A 10 1.07 -11.04 8.90
CA GLY A 10 2.00 -11.69 7.97
C GLY A 10 1.74 -13.17 7.72
N VAL A 11 2.48 -13.69 6.76
CA VAL A 11 2.59 -15.12 6.48
C VAL A 11 3.82 -15.65 7.24
N LYS A 12 3.68 -16.79 7.93
CA LYS A 12 4.77 -17.38 8.73
C LYS A 12 5.20 -18.71 8.14
N LEU A 13 6.52 -18.90 8.07
CA LEU A 13 7.12 -20.19 7.73
C LEU A 13 7.66 -20.84 9.03
N LEU A 14 7.07 -21.95 9.44
CA LEU A 14 7.47 -22.71 10.62
C LEU A 14 7.62 -24.18 10.25
N SER A 15 8.77 -24.77 10.56
CA SER A 15 9.07 -26.18 10.27
C SER A 15 8.71 -26.59 8.81
N SER A 16 9.16 -25.81 7.85
CA SER A 16 8.92 -25.98 6.41
C SER A 16 7.43 -25.95 6.01
N ARG A 17 6.56 -25.40 6.86
CA ARG A 17 5.13 -25.20 6.56
C ARG A 17 4.79 -23.72 6.56
N THR A 18 4.00 -23.31 5.57
CA THR A 18 3.50 -21.93 5.45
C THR A 18 2.17 -21.80 6.19
N TYR A 19 2.11 -20.84 7.12
CA TYR A 19 0.90 -20.49 7.87
C TYR A 19 0.38 -19.14 7.36
N VAL A 20 -0.89 -19.11 6.99
CA VAL A 20 -1.60 -17.91 6.55
C VAL A 20 -2.77 -17.66 7.50
N PRO A 21 -3.05 -16.41 7.92
CA PRO A 21 -4.23 -16.12 8.73
C PRO A 21 -5.51 -16.58 8.01
N VAL A 22 -6.30 -17.42 8.67
CA VAL A 22 -7.52 -18.03 8.07
C VAL A 22 -8.51 -16.96 7.59
N ARG A 23 -8.59 -15.79 8.24
CA ARG A 23 -9.48 -14.70 7.82
C ARG A 23 -9.07 -14.11 6.48
N THR A 24 -7.76 -13.94 6.24
CA THR A 24 -7.24 -13.46 4.95
C THR A 24 -7.56 -14.44 3.83
N LEU A 25 -7.37 -15.74 4.08
CA LEU A 25 -7.70 -16.76 3.10
C LEU A 25 -9.20 -16.84 2.83
N ALA A 26 -10.03 -16.79 3.88
CA ALA A 26 -11.49 -16.79 3.75
C ALA A 26 -12.00 -15.60 2.93
N LYS A 27 -11.44 -14.39 3.15
CA LYS A 27 -11.75 -13.18 2.37
C LYS A 27 -11.59 -13.41 0.86
N ALA A 28 -10.55 -14.14 0.44
CA ALA A 28 -10.33 -14.46 -0.97
C ALA A 28 -11.47 -15.27 -1.62
N PHE A 29 -12.14 -16.08 -0.82
CA PHE A 29 -13.25 -16.94 -1.27
C PHE A 29 -14.63 -16.38 -0.91
N GLY A 30 -14.72 -15.13 -0.44
CA GLY A 30 -15.97 -14.54 0.03
C GLY A 30 -16.58 -15.29 1.23
N ALA A 31 -15.77 -16.06 1.96
CA ALA A 31 -16.19 -16.79 3.15
C ALA A 31 -16.04 -15.93 4.40
N SER A 32 -16.81 -16.23 5.45
CA SER A 32 -16.69 -15.59 6.76
C SER A 32 -16.03 -16.50 7.78
N VAL A 33 -15.38 -15.90 8.80
CA VAL A 33 -14.77 -16.64 9.90
C VAL A 33 -15.23 -16.02 11.22
N THR A 34 -15.86 -16.83 12.06
CA THR A 34 -16.25 -16.49 13.43
C THR A 34 -15.48 -17.33 14.43
N TRP A 35 -15.26 -16.80 15.63
CA TRP A 35 -14.66 -17.54 16.71
C TRP A 35 -15.74 -17.96 17.72
N ASP A 36 -15.85 -19.25 17.97
CA ASP A 36 -16.71 -19.81 19.03
C ASP A 36 -15.86 -19.98 20.30
N SER A 37 -16.08 -19.10 21.27
CA SER A 37 -15.34 -19.13 22.53
C SER A 37 -15.68 -20.32 23.42
N ALA A 38 -16.90 -20.87 23.29
CA ALA A 38 -17.33 -21.99 24.12
C ALA A 38 -16.64 -23.30 23.69
N SER A 39 -16.53 -23.53 22.39
CA SER A 39 -15.87 -24.74 21.84
C SER A 39 -14.40 -24.51 21.47
N GLN A 40 -13.88 -23.27 21.59
CA GLN A 40 -12.52 -22.88 21.17
C GLN A 40 -12.24 -23.22 19.70
N LYS A 41 -13.20 -22.94 18.82
CA LYS A 41 -13.10 -23.27 17.39
C LYS A 41 -13.28 -22.07 16.50
N ALA A 42 -12.49 -22.01 15.41
CA ALA A 42 -12.77 -21.14 14.30
C ALA A 42 -13.80 -21.79 13.37
N ILE A 43 -14.95 -21.13 13.19
CA ILE A 43 -16.01 -21.60 12.31
C ILE A 43 -15.85 -20.85 10.98
N VAL A 44 -15.64 -21.58 9.89
CA VAL A 44 -15.56 -21.03 8.54
C VAL A 44 -16.88 -21.32 7.82
N THR A 45 -17.61 -20.27 7.48
CA THR A 45 -18.84 -20.39 6.70
C THR A 45 -18.53 -20.19 5.23
N LYS A 46 -18.95 -21.11 4.38
CA LYS A 46 -18.72 -21.10 2.94
C LYS A 46 -19.26 -19.79 2.32
N GLY A 47 -18.44 -19.15 1.49
CA GLY A 47 -18.83 -18.05 0.62
C GLY A 47 -19.20 -18.52 -0.79
N SER A 48 -19.05 -17.63 -1.77
CA SER A 48 -19.32 -17.91 -3.19
C SER A 48 -18.43 -19.03 -3.77
N GLY A 49 -17.28 -19.27 -3.16
CA GLY A 49 -16.26 -20.20 -3.65
C GLY A 49 -15.50 -19.73 -4.88
N THR A 50 -15.83 -18.53 -5.39
CA THR A 50 -15.18 -17.94 -6.56
C THR A 50 -14.27 -16.80 -6.14
N ILE A 51 -13.02 -16.83 -6.59
CA ILE A 51 -12.06 -15.73 -6.42
C ILE A 51 -12.24 -14.80 -7.61
N SER A 52 -12.61 -13.55 -7.34
CA SER A 52 -12.64 -12.51 -8.38
C SER A 52 -11.26 -12.32 -9.00
N SER A 53 -11.20 -12.10 -10.32
CA SER A 53 -9.94 -11.76 -10.98
C SER A 53 -9.44 -10.38 -10.48
N GLY A 54 -8.12 -10.15 -10.56
CA GLY A 54 -7.55 -8.85 -10.22
C GLY A 54 -8.16 -7.71 -11.04
N ASP A 55 -8.41 -7.97 -12.32
CA ASP A 55 -8.99 -6.98 -13.25
C ASP A 55 -10.43 -6.58 -12.91
N GLN A 56 -11.16 -7.45 -12.20
CA GLN A 56 -12.51 -7.15 -11.71
C GLN A 56 -12.51 -6.57 -10.29
N TYR A 57 -11.44 -6.79 -9.54
CA TYR A 57 -11.35 -6.41 -8.14
C TYR A 57 -10.79 -5.00 -7.93
N TYR A 58 -9.82 -4.61 -8.75
CA TYR A 58 -9.18 -3.30 -8.66
C TYR A 58 -9.72 -2.37 -9.74
N ASN A 59 -9.84 -1.08 -9.41
CA ASN A 59 -9.97 -0.04 -10.42
C ASN A 59 -8.66 0.02 -11.25
N SER A 60 -8.77 -0.01 -12.57
CA SER A 60 -7.60 -0.02 -13.47
C SER A 60 -6.77 1.24 -13.35
N ASP A 61 -7.42 2.40 -13.20
CA ASP A 61 -6.75 3.70 -13.12
C ASP A 61 -6.01 3.85 -11.78
N ASP A 62 -6.61 3.35 -10.69
CA ASP A 62 -5.94 3.32 -9.38
C ASP A 62 -4.68 2.47 -9.42
N VAL A 63 -4.74 1.26 -10.01
CA VAL A 63 -3.55 0.40 -10.17
C VAL A 63 -2.54 1.08 -11.09
N TYR A 64 -3.00 1.70 -12.18
CA TYR A 64 -2.14 2.38 -13.15
C TYR A 64 -1.30 3.47 -12.50
N TRP A 65 -1.93 4.40 -11.79
CA TRP A 65 -1.24 5.54 -11.20
C TRP A 65 -0.46 5.18 -9.93
N LEU A 66 -1.06 4.39 -9.03
CA LEU A 66 -0.41 4.00 -7.78
C LEU A 66 0.86 3.17 -8.04
N SER A 67 0.82 2.22 -8.98
CA SER A 67 2.01 1.41 -9.30
C SER A 67 3.14 2.24 -9.89
N ARG A 68 2.82 3.27 -10.67
CA ARG A 68 3.81 4.15 -11.30
C ARG A 68 4.49 5.08 -10.31
N ILE A 69 3.71 5.70 -9.41
CA ILE A 69 4.33 6.57 -8.39
C ILE A 69 5.17 5.74 -7.42
N ILE A 70 4.71 4.56 -6.99
CA ILE A 70 5.50 3.63 -6.18
C ILE A 70 6.80 3.27 -6.89
N ASN A 71 6.73 2.98 -8.20
CA ASN A 71 7.92 2.63 -8.97
C ASN A 71 8.90 3.80 -9.08
N ALA A 72 8.41 4.99 -9.34
CA ALA A 72 9.25 6.17 -9.54
C ALA A 72 9.95 6.60 -8.23
N GLU A 73 9.24 6.54 -7.10
CA GLU A 73 9.74 6.98 -5.80
C GLU A 73 10.52 5.89 -5.03
N SER A 74 10.28 4.61 -5.33
CA SER A 74 10.81 3.51 -4.49
C SER A 74 11.27 2.28 -5.28
N SER A 75 11.76 2.45 -6.52
CA SER A 75 12.18 1.31 -7.37
C SER A 75 13.24 0.43 -6.69
N GLY A 76 14.18 1.03 -5.97
CA GLY A 76 15.27 0.34 -5.23
C GLY A 76 14.86 -0.18 -3.85
N GLU A 77 13.66 0.14 -3.37
CA GLU A 77 13.23 -0.24 -2.03
C GLU A 77 12.70 -1.67 -1.96
N SER A 78 12.68 -2.22 -0.74
CA SER A 78 12.03 -3.49 -0.43
C SER A 78 10.51 -3.40 -0.68
N MET A 79 9.82 -4.54 -0.70
CA MET A 79 8.35 -4.58 -0.80
C MET A 79 7.69 -3.72 0.30
N LEU A 80 8.25 -3.73 1.52
CA LEU A 80 7.75 -2.92 2.63
C LEU A 80 7.88 -1.41 2.32
N GLY A 81 9.03 -0.97 1.78
CA GLY A 81 9.24 0.42 1.39
C GLY A 81 8.31 0.86 0.25
N LYS A 82 8.06 -0.04 -0.71
CA LYS A 82 7.09 0.20 -1.79
C LYS A 82 5.66 0.36 -1.27
N ILE A 83 5.23 -0.50 -0.34
CA ILE A 83 3.93 -0.37 0.33
C ILE A 83 3.86 0.93 1.13
N ALA A 84 4.93 1.30 1.84
CA ALA A 84 4.97 2.52 2.64
C ALA A 84 4.75 3.79 1.79
N VAL A 85 5.36 3.87 0.61
CA VAL A 85 5.10 4.97 -0.35
C VAL A 85 3.63 4.95 -0.82
N GLY A 86 3.10 3.77 -1.15
CA GLY A 86 1.69 3.63 -1.54
C GLY A 86 0.72 4.04 -0.43
N ASP A 87 1.02 3.71 0.83
CA ASP A 87 0.24 4.11 2.00
C ASP A 87 0.13 5.63 2.11
N VAL A 88 1.25 6.35 1.93
CA VAL A 88 1.24 7.83 1.98
C VAL A 88 0.31 8.41 0.93
N ILE A 89 0.31 7.87 -0.30
CA ILE A 89 -0.62 8.31 -1.35
C ILE A 89 -2.07 8.08 -0.91
N LEU A 90 -2.39 6.88 -0.41
CA LEU A 90 -3.76 6.54 0.01
C LEU A 90 -4.20 7.33 1.25
N ASN A 91 -3.29 7.61 2.19
CA ASN A 91 -3.56 8.47 3.33
C ASN A 91 -3.89 9.90 2.90
N ARG A 92 -3.20 10.44 1.89
CA ARG A 92 -3.55 11.74 1.30
C ARG A 92 -4.92 11.70 0.64
N VAL A 93 -5.24 10.68 -0.15
CA VAL A 93 -6.58 10.51 -0.75
C VAL A 93 -7.69 10.46 0.30
N ALA A 94 -7.41 9.87 1.46
CA ALA A 94 -8.38 9.77 2.57
C ALA A 94 -8.47 11.05 3.42
N SER A 95 -7.53 11.98 3.27
CA SER A 95 -7.49 13.23 4.03
C SER A 95 -8.29 14.34 3.34
N PRO A 96 -9.07 15.16 4.10
CA PRO A 96 -9.78 16.29 3.52
C PRO A 96 -8.88 17.43 3.03
N ASP A 97 -7.59 17.42 3.38
CA ASP A 97 -6.62 18.44 3.01
C ASP A 97 -6.05 18.24 1.59
N TYR A 98 -6.28 17.08 0.99
CA TYR A 98 -5.78 16.67 -0.31
C TYR A 98 -6.91 16.33 -1.29
N PRO A 99 -6.60 16.23 -2.59
CA PRO A 99 -7.53 15.67 -3.57
C PRO A 99 -7.98 14.25 -3.22
N ASN A 100 -9.18 13.87 -3.67
CA ASN A 100 -9.81 12.61 -3.31
C ASN A 100 -9.63 11.47 -4.32
N THR A 101 -8.68 11.61 -5.27
CA THR A 101 -8.28 10.56 -6.21
C THR A 101 -6.77 10.36 -6.19
N ILE A 102 -6.32 9.14 -6.48
CA ILE A 102 -4.89 8.81 -6.56
C ILE A 102 -4.20 9.70 -7.61
N HIS A 103 -4.81 9.84 -8.79
CA HIS A 103 -4.29 10.69 -9.86
C HIS A 103 -4.09 12.13 -9.37
N ASP A 104 -5.12 12.73 -8.79
CA ASP A 104 -5.08 14.14 -8.42
C ASP A 104 -4.15 14.42 -7.24
N VAL A 105 -3.99 13.46 -6.31
CA VAL A 105 -2.95 13.54 -5.25
C VAL A 105 -1.54 13.53 -5.85
N ILE A 106 -1.29 12.69 -6.86
CA ILE A 106 0.02 12.59 -7.51
C ILE A 106 0.35 13.90 -8.27
N PHE A 107 -0.63 14.48 -8.95
CA PHE A 107 -0.45 15.68 -9.77
C PHE A 107 -0.84 16.97 -9.06
N ASP A 108 -1.10 16.93 -7.74
CA ASP A 108 -1.42 18.12 -6.97
C ASP A 108 -0.25 19.13 -6.99
N THR A 109 -0.59 20.38 -7.29
CA THR A 109 0.36 21.50 -7.33
C THR A 109 -0.05 22.65 -6.42
N LYS A 110 -1.07 22.46 -5.56
CA LYS A 110 -1.60 23.50 -4.67
C LYS A 110 -0.52 24.19 -3.84
N TYR A 111 0.46 23.42 -3.38
CA TYR A 111 1.60 23.92 -2.60
C TYR A 111 2.95 23.66 -3.31
N GLY A 112 2.94 23.61 -4.63
CA GLY A 112 4.08 23.26 -5.48
C GLY A 112 4.05 21.80 -5.89
N VAL A 113 5.02 21.40 -6.73
CA VAL A 113 5.16 20.02 -7.18
C VAL A 113 5.40 19.09 -6.00
N GLN A 114 4.51 18.13 -5.81
CA GLN A 114 4.57 17.18 -4.70
C GLN A 114 5.49 16.00 -5.00
N PHE A 115 5.55 15.59 -6.26
CA PHE A 115 6.30 14.42 -6.74
C PHE A 115 7.09 14.79 -7.99
N GLU A 116 8.42 14.80 -7.88
CA GLU A 116 9.31 15.14 -8.99
C GLU A 116 9.11 14.25 -10.23
N PRO A 117 8.78 12.96 -10.11
CA PRO A 117 8.43 12.09 -11.23
C PRO A 117 7.37 12.65 -12.18
N THR A 118 6.48 13.51 -11.71
CA THR A 118 5.45 14.14 -12.57
C THR A 118 6.03 15.21 -13.51
N VAL A 119 7.16 15.81 -13.14
CA VAL A 119 7.82 16.87 -13.92
C VAL A 119 8.92 16.30 -14.82
N ASN A 120 9.74 15.37 -14.29
CA ASN A 120 10.82 14.77 -15.06
C ASN A 120 10.36 13.62 -15.97
N GLY A 121 9.08 13.23 -15.92
CA GLY A 121 8.45 12.23 -16.79
C GLY A 121 8.69 10.78 -16.37
N THR A 122 9.39 10.50 -15.27
CA THR A 122 9.63 9.13 -14.80
C THR A 122 8.36 8.42 -14.33
N ILE A 123 7.30 9.17 -14.00
CA ILE A 123 5.96 8.65 -13.69
C ILE A 123 5.36 7.81 -14.85
N TYR A 124 5.75 8.08 -16.10
CA TYR A 124 5.23 7.37 -17.27
C TYR A 124 6.00 6.09 -17.62
N GLN A 125 7.06 5.78 -16.91
CA GLN A 125 7.80 4.54 -17.11
C GLN A 125 6.95 3.33 -16.71
N THR A 126 7.18 2.19 -17.37
CA THR A 126 6.51 0.93 -17.02
C THR A 126 6.95 0.48 -15.63
N PRO A 127 6.02 0.29 -14.68
CA PRO A 127 6.37 -0.13 -13.33
C PRO A 127 6.83 -1.60 -13.32
N SER A 128 7.70 -1.93 -12.38
CA SER A 128 8.11 -3.30 -12.11
C SER A 128 6.92 -4.14 -11.59
N SER A 129 7.03 -5.47 -11.71
CA SER A 129 6.04 -6.39 -11.14
C SER A 129 5.85 -6.17 -9.64
N ASP A 130 6.93 -5.89 -8.90
CA ASP A 130 6.88 -5.66 -7.47
C ASP A 130 6.13 -4.36 -7.12
N SER A 131 6.29 -3.31 -7.93
CA SER A 131 5.55 -2.05 -7.76
C SER A 131 4.06 -2.22 -8.04
N VAL A 132 3.70 -3.06 -9.03
CA VAL A 132 2.30 -3.43 -9.28
C VAL A 132 1.71 -4.26 -8.13
N ILE A 133 2.48 -5.21 -7.59
CA ILE A 133 2.06 -6.01 -6.43
C ILE A 133 1.88 -5.11 -5.21
N ALA A 134 2.82 -4.20 -4.93
CA ALA A 134 2.71 -3.26 -3.82
C ALA A 134 1.46 -2.38 -3.93
N ALA A 135 1.18 -1.82 -5.12
CA ALA A 135 -0.05 -1.05 -5.36
C ALA A 135 -1.32 -1.86 -5.07
N LYS A 136 -1.38 -3.10 -5.55
CA LYS A 136 -2.51 -4.00 -5.28
C LYS A 136 -2.65 -4.35 -3.80
N LEU A 137 -1.55 -4.52 -3.07
CA LEU A 137 -1.57 -4.75 -1.63
C LEU A 137 -2.09 -3.52 -0.86
N CYS A 138 -1.66 -2.31 -1.23
CA CYS A 138 -2.18 -1.06 -0.66
C CYS A 138 -3.69 -0.94 -0.90
N LEU A 139 -4.16 -1.19 -2.13
CA LEU A 139 -5.59 -1.17 -2.49
C LEU A 139 -6.40 -2.29 -1.79
N ASP A 140 -5.76 -3.38 -1.35
CA ASP A 140 -6.39 -4.41 -0.49
C ASP A 140 -6.33 -4.05 1.00
N GLY A 141 -5.79 -2.89 1.36
CA GLY A 141 -5.76 -2.37 2.72
C GLY A 141 -4.47 -2.66 3.50
N ALA A 142 -3.35 -2.86 2.80
CA ALA A 142 -2.05 -2.84 3.47
C ALA A 142 -1.85 -1.48 4.11
N SER A 143 -1.34 -1.45 5.35
CA SER A 143 -0.97 -0.21 6.04
C SER A 143 0.24 -0.50 6.93
N VAL A 144 1.36 0.17 6.63
CA VAL A 144 2.65 -0.07 7.28
C VAL A 144 3.25 1.20 7.89
N VAL A 145 2.72 2.38 7.52
CA VAL A 145 3.16 3.68 8.06
C VAL A 145 2.04 4.48 8.74
N GLY A 146 0.97 3.78 9.15
CA GLY A 146 -0.14 4.44 9.87
C GLY A 146 -0.76 5.57 9.06
N SER A 147 -0.89 6.76 9.67
CA SER A 147 -1.48 7.95 9.06
C SER A 147 -0.47 8.89 8.37
N CYS A 148 0.76 8.44 8.11
CA CYS A 148 1.78 9.28 7.51
C CYS A 148 1.34 9.82 6.14
N GLN A 149 1.57 11.13 5.94
CA GLN A 149 1.27 11.84 4.70
C GLN A 149 2.52 12.39 4.02
N TYR A 150 3.69 12.23 4.65
CA TYR A 150 4.96 12.73 4.15
C TYR A 150 6.03 11.65 4.25
N PHE A 151 6.93 11.67 3.29
CA PHE A 151 8.18 10.92 3.34
C PHE A 151 9.28 11.66 2.58
N PHE A 152 10.50 11.40 2.92
CA PHE A 152 11.67 11.84 2.16
C PHE A 152 12.90 10.99 2.48
N ASN A 153 13.89 11.05 1.60
CA ASN A 153 15.20 10.45 1.88
C ASN A 153 16.06 11.47 2.62
N PRO A 154 16.42 11.26 3.91
CA PRO A 154 17.16 12.24 4.71
C PRO A 154 18.58 12.48 4.22
N VAL A 155 19.14 11.57 3.40
CA VAL A 155 20.50 11.72 2.85
C VAL A 155 20.50 12.63 1.63
N THR A 156 19.44 12.65 0.83
CA THR A 156 19.39 13.39 -0.44
C THR A 156 18.51 14.63 -0.40
N ALA A 157 17.66 14.77 0.62
CA ALA A 157 16.73 15.87 0.74
C ALA A 157 17.46 17.22 0.94
N SER A 158 17.05 18.24 0.17
CA SER A 158 17.55 19.62 0.27
C SER A 158 16.73 20.48 1.26
N SER A 159 15.56 20.01 1.69
CA SER A 159 14.65 20.74 2.59
C SER A 159 14.48 20.00 3.90
N SER A 160 14.45 20.75 5.00
CA SER A 160 14.19 20.26 6.35
C SER A 160 12.75 20.55 6.83
N TRP A 161 11.88 21.08 5.96
CA TRP A 161 10.55 21.52 6.38
C TRP A 161 9.73 20.39 7.00
N ILE A 162 9.72 19.21 6.39
CA ILE A 162 8.96 18.04 6.88
C ILE A 162 9.45 17.64 8.29
N SER A 163 10.77 17.50 8.47
CA SER A 163 11.33 17.11 9.76
C SER A 163 11.15 18.15 10.88
N GLN A 164 10.92 19.41 10.52
CA GLN A 164 10.69 20.50 11.48
C GLN A 164 9.21 20.70 11.83
N ASN A 165 8.29 20.33 10.95
CA ASN A 165 6.86 20.65 11.08
C ASN A 165 5.94 19.43 11.22
N CYS A 166 6.43 18.22 10.96
CA CYS A 166 5.65 16.98 11.01
C CYS A 166 6.21 16.04 12.07
N THR A 167 5.36 15.12 12.55
CA THR A 167 5.76 14.15 13.55
C THR A 167 6.40 12.94 12.89
N TYR A 168 7.67 12.67 13.23
CA TYR A 168 8.37 11.46 12.77
C TYR A 168 7.65 10.20 13.25
N TYR A 169 7.47 9.24 12.36
CA TYR A 169 6.83 7.96 12.65
C TYR A 169 7.82 6.79 12.60
N CYS A 170 8.49 6.58 11.47
CA CYS A 170 9.48 5.50 11.31
C CYS A 170 10.38 5.72 10.09
N THR A 171 11.46 4.93 10.03
CA THR A 171 12.31 4.79 8.84
C THR A 171 12.08 3.42 8.21
N ILE A 172 11.85 3.36 6.90
CA ILE A 172 11.77 2.12 6.11
C ILE A 172 12.67 2.28 4.88
N GLY A 173 13.71 1.45 4.78
CA GLY A 173 14.71 1.56 3.72
C GLY A 173 15.44 2.91 3.79
N ASN A 174 15.43 3.64 2.69
CA ASN A 174 16.07 4.96 2.60
C ASN A 174 15.12 6.13 2.90
N HIS A 175 13.91 5.89 3.35
CA HIS A 175 12.90 6.92 3.58
C HIS A 175 12.49 7.03 5.04
N ASP A 176 12.41 8.28 5.52
CA ASP A 176 11.76 8.64 6.78
C ASP A 176 10.31 9.04 6.52
N PHE A 177 9.39 8.55 7.35
CA PHE A 177 7.94 8.75 7.23
C PHE A 177 7.42 9.61 8.37
N TYR A 178 6.48 10.53 8.05
CA TYR A 178 5.96 11.54 8.96
C TYR A 178 4.43 11.68 8.83
N ALA A 179 3.78 11.98 9.98
CA ALA A 179 2.36 12.29 10.08
C ALA A 179 2.13 13.78 10.39
#